data_ea6f017a6c7ef848e6b75dccac8a2b9c
#
_entry.id   ea6f017a6c7ef848e6b75dccac8a2b9c
#
_cell.length_a   1.000
_cell.length_b   1.000
_cell.length_c   1.000
_cell.angle_alpha   90.00
_cell.angle_beta   90.00
_cell.angle_gamma   90.00
#
_symmetry.space_group_name_H-M   'P 1'
#
loop_
_entity.id
_entity.type
_entity.pdbx_description
1 polymer ?
#
loop_
_entity_poly.entity_id
_entity_poly.type
_entity_poly.pdbx_seq_one_letter_code
_entity_poly.pdbx_strand_id
1 'polypeptide(L)'
;MVIHCNHANELGEQTRAACQKLHQHGITLLNQSVLLQGVNDDAAVLGRLSEQMFGLGVLPYYLHLLDKASGTGHFDVSESRAMAIMVELQAALPGYLLPKLVKEQAGAASKMLVV
;
A
#
# COMPACT_ATOMS: atom_id res chain seq x y z
N MET A 1 10.90 10.55 -1.48
CA MET A 1 9.95 10.81 -0.37
C MET A 1 8.93 9.68 -0.29
N VAL A 2 8.63 9.23 0.90
CA VAL A 2 7.68 8.14 1.11
C VAL A 2 6.43 8.68 1.79
N ILE A 3 5.27 8.32 1.24
CA ILE A 3 3.96 8.70 1.72
C ILE A 3 3.31 7.46 2.35
N HIS A 4 2.48 7.67 3.37
CA HIS A 4 1.74 6.59 4.03
C HIS A 4 0.24 6.82 3.84
N CYS A 5 -0.31 6.20 2.80
CA CYS A 5 -1.74 6.29 2.48
C CYS A 5 -2.32 4.89 2.33
N ASN A 6 -3.36 4.58 3.10
CA ASN A 6 -3.95 3.24 3.16
C ASN A 6 -5.21 3.10 2.32
N HIS A 7 -5.84 4.20 1.96
CA HIS A 7 -7.12 4.18 1.24
C HIS A 7 -7.26 5.45 0.40
N ALA A 8 -7.89 5.32 -0.77
CA ALA A 8 -8.10 6.45 -1.68
C ALA A 8 -8.88 7.61 -1.03
N ASN A 9 -9.73 7.32 -0.06
CA ASN A 9 -10.48 8.35 0.66
C ASN A 9 -9.60 9.29 1.49
N GLU A 10 -8.35 8.90 1.77
CA GLU A 10 -7.38 9.75 2.44
C GLU A 10 -6.79 10.82 1.51
N LEU A 11 -7.01 10.70 0.20
CA LEU A 11 -6.46 11.61 -0.80
C LEU A 11 -7.36 12.83 -0.96
N GLY A 12 -7.30 13.73 0.03
CA GLY A 12 -8.00 15.01 -0.03
C GLY A 12 -7.35 15.99 -1.00
N GLU A 13 -8.00 17.11 -1.20
CA GLU A 13 -7.58 18.12 -2.17
C GLU A 13 -6.19 18.67 -1.87
N GLN A 14 -5.89 18.92 -0.60
CA GLN A 14 -4.57 19.43 -0.19
C GLN A 14 -3.47 18.41 -0.43
N THR A 15 -3.74 17.14 -0.14
CA THR A 15 -2.77 16.07 -0.37
C THR A 15 -2.49 15.91 -1.86
N ARG A 16 -3.53 15.97 -2.69
CA ARG A 16 -3.38 15.87 -4.15
C ARG A 16 -2.55 17.01 -4.68
N ALA A 17 -2.82 18.24 -4.25
CA ALA A 17 -2.06 19.42 -4.68
C ALA A 17 -0.60 19.34 -4.25
N ALA A 18 -0.34 18.89 -3.02
CA ALA A 18 1.03 18.74 -2.52
C ALA A 18 1.80 17.69 -3.32
N CYS A 19 1.20 16.54 -3.63
CA CYS A 19 1.83 15.49 -4.42
C CYS A 19 2.16 15.97 -5.83
N GLN A 20 1.22 16.67 -6.47
CA GLN A 20 1.44 17.19 -7.81
C GLN A 20 2.58 18.19 -7.83
N LYS A 21 2.66 19.07 -6.83
CA LYS A 21 3.73 20.08 -6.73
C LYS A 21 5.09 19.42 -6.55
N LEU A 22 5.18 18.41 -5.67
CA LEU A 22 6.43 17.67 -5.46
C LEU A 22 6.86 16.93 -6.72
N HIS A 23 5.92 16.30 -7.41
CA HIS A 23 6.20 15.60 -8.65
C HIS A 23 6.71 16.56 -9.73
N GLN A 24 6.11 17.74 -9.85
CA GLN A 24 6.54 18.76 -10.80
C GLN A 24 7.96 19.26 -10.54
N HIS A 25 8.42 19.17 -9.30
CA HIS A 25 9.79 19.55 -8.92
C HIS A 25 10.78 18.37 -9.07
N GLY A 26 10.37 17.27 -9.70
CA GLY A 26 11.25 16.15 -9.96
C GLY A 26 11.50 15.24 -8.77
N ILE A 27 10.69 15.36 -7.71
CA ILE A 27 10.82 14.51 -6.52
C ILE A 27 10.12 13.18 -6.77
N THR A 28 10.83 12.07 -6.57
CA THR A 28 10.25 10.73 -6.65
C THR A 28 9.39 10.47 -5.42
N LEU A 29 8.14 10.08 -5.65
CA LEU A 29 7.17 9.81 -4.59
C LEU A 29 6.80 8.34 -4.59
N LEU A 30 6.89 7.72 -3.42
CA LEU A 30 6.54 6.31 -3.22
C LEU A 30 5.52 6.21 -2.10
N ASN A 31 4.58 5.27 -2.19
CA ASN A 31 3.58 5.06 -1.16
C ASN A 31 3.79 3.74 -0.43
N GLN A 32 3.69 3.77 0.89
CA GLN A 32 3.61 2.58 1.72
C GLN A 32 2.22 2.53 2.34
N SER A 33 1.58 1.37 2.25
CA SER A 33 0.27 1.12 2.84
C SER A 33 0.37 0.02 3.87
N VAL A 34 -0.57 -0.02 4.80
CA VAL A 34 -0.76 -1.14 5.73
C VAL A 34 -2.05 -1.84 5.36
N LEU A 35 -2.02 -3.16 5.24
CA LEU A 35 -3.20 -3.96 4.95
C LEU A 35 -4.03 -4.10 6.22
N LEU A 36 -5.25 -3.57 6.19
CA LEU A 36 -6.13 -3.46 7.35
C LEU A 36 -7.48 -4.11 7.07
N GLN A 37 -7.88 -5.05 7.90
CA GLN A 37 -9.19 -5.70 7.78
C GLN A 37 -10.31 -4.67 7.91
N GLY A 38 -11.27 -4.74 6.98
CA GLY A 38 -12.41 -3.84 6.97
C GLY A 38 -12.12 -2.44 6.42
N VAL A 39 -10.88 -2.15 6.08
CA VAL A 39 -10.49 -0.85 5.52
C VAL A 39 -10.08 -0.98 4.06
N ASN A 40 -9.08 -1.80 3.80
CA ASN A 40 -8.53 -1.94 2.44
C ASN A 40 -8.22 -3.39 2.06
N ASP A 41 -8.78 -4.36 2.75
CA ASP A 41 -8.55 -5.78 2.48
C ASP A 41 -9.38 -6.30 1.29
N ASP A 42 -9.33 -5.56 0.20
CA ASP A 42 -10.07 -5.84 -1.03
C ASP A 42 -9.23 -5.39 -2.22
N ALA A 43 -9.10 -6.25 -3.22
CA ALA A 43 -8.28 -5.95 -4.39
C ALA A 43 -8.76 -4.71 -5.14
N ALA A 44 -10.09 -4.51 -5.26
CA ALA A 44 -10.63 -3.34 -5.94
C ALA A 44 -10.27 -2.05 -5.21
N VAL A 45 -10.31 -2.06 -3.87
CA VAL A 45 -9.96 -0.90 -3.04
C VAL A 45 -8.49 -0.55 -3.21
N LEU A 46 -7.61 -1.55 -3.11
CA LEU A 46 -6.16 -1.34 -3.26
C LEU A 46 -5.79 -0.96 -4.70
N GLY A 47 -6.48 -1.52 -5.68
CA GLY A 47 -6.28 -1.16 -7.08
C GLY A 47 -6.62 0.30 -7.34
N ARG A 48 -7.73 0.78 -6.78
CA ARG A 48 -8.12 2.19 -6.90
C ARG A 48 -7.10 3.10 -6.25
N LEU A 49 -6.58 2.73 -5.08
CA LEU A 49 -5.54 3.50 -4.41
C LEU A 49 -4.31 3.62 -5.31
N SER A 50 -3.82 2.50 -5.85
CA SER A 50 -2.65 2.50 -6.74
C SER A 50 -2.86 3.38 -7.97
N GLU A 51 -4.02 3.29 -8.61
CA GLU A 51 -4.32 4.06 -9.80
C GLU A 51 -4.40 5.56 -9.49
N GLN A 52 -5.06 5.94 -8.42
CA GLN A 52 -5.18 7.34 -8.04
C GLN A 52 -3.85 7.93 -7.61
N MET A 53 -3.03 7.17 -6.88
CA MET A 53 -1.69 7.61 -6.50
C MET A 53 -0.81 7.81 -7.74
N PHE A 54 -0.88 6.88 -8.70
CA PHE A 54 -0.11 7.01 -9.94
C PHE A 54 -0.49 8.28 -10.70
N GLY A 55 -1.76 8.62 -10.73
CA GLY A 55 -2.23 9.87 -11.34
C GLY A 55 -1.67 11.13 -10.68
N LEU A 56 -1.18 11.02 -9.45
CA LEU A 56 -0.54 12.11 -8.72
C LEU A 56 1.00 12.05 -8.80
N GLY A 57 1.55 11.12 -9.56
CA GLY A 57 2.99 10.93 -9.66
C GLY A 57 3.57 10.10 -8.53
N VAL A 58 2.76 9.32 -7.82
CA VAL A 58 3.19 8.49 -6.70
C VAL A 58 3.12 7.03 -7.12
N LEU A 59 4.21 6.29 -6.93
CA LEU A 59 4.24 4.86 -7.23
C LEU A 59 3.99 4.04 -5.96
N PRO A 60 3.27 2.92 -6.04
CA PRO A 60 3.18 2.01 -4.92
C PRO A 60 4.54 1.40 -4.63
N TYR A 61 4.80 1.16 -3.34
CA TYR A 61 6.09 0.60 -2.93
C TYR A 61 5.85 -0.65 -2.06
N TYR A 62 5.49 -0.46 -0.79
CA TYR A 62 5.22 -1.58 0.11
C TYR A 62 3.77 -1.61 0.55
N LEU A 63 3.24 -2.83 0.68
CA LEU A 63 2.01 -3.12 1.40
C LEU A 63 2.40 -3.97 2.61
N HIS A 64 2.27 -3.39 3.80
CA HIS A 64 2.70 -4.04 5.04
C HIS A 64 1.60 -4.92 5.60
N LEU A 65 1.94 -6.18 5.88
CA LEU A 65 1.07 -7.07 6.63
C LEU A 65 1.35 -6.87 8.12
N LEU A 66 0.28 -6.58 8.90
CA LEU A 66 0.44 -6.36 10.33
C LEU A 66 0.89 -7.64 11.02
N ASP A 67 1.82 -7.47 11.97
CA ASP A 67 2.24 -8.56 12.85
C ASP A 67 1.18 -8.74 13.94
N LYS A 68 0.74 -9.98 14.15
CA LYS A 68 -0.24 -10.31 15.20
C LYS A 68 0.26 -9.96 16.59
N ALA A 69 1.57 -9.88 16.80
CA ALA A 69 2.17 -9.54 18.07
C ALA A 69 2.04 -8.06 18.41
N SER A 70 1.60 -7.22 17.48
CA SER A 70 1.55 -5.76 17.68
C SER A 70 0.33 -5.29 18.47
N GLY A 71 -0.58 -6.17 18.85
CA GLY A 71 -1.78 -5.81 19.61
C GLY A 71 -2.90 -5.17 18.79
N THR A 72 -2.84 -5.23 17.48
CA THR A 72 -3.82 -4.61 16.57
C THR A 72 -4.89 -5.59 16.09
N GLY A 73 -5.24 -6.58 16.91
CA GLY A 73 -6.02 -7.76 16.54
C GLY A 73 -7.34 -7.55 15.78
N HIS A 74 -7.92 -6.35 15.83
CA HIS A 74 -9.16 -6.06 15.09
C HIS A 74 -8.93 -5.79 13.61
N PHE A 75 -7.70 -5.46 13.22
CA PHE A 75 -7.36 -5.08 11.85
C PHE A 75 -6.47 -6.10 11.14
N ASP A 76 -6.17 -7.21 11.79
CA ASP A 76 -5.32 -8.25 11.24
C ASP A 76 -5.94 -8.89 10.01
N VAL A 77 -5.15 -9.03 8.97
CA VAL A 77 -5.50 -9.83 7.80
C VAL A 77 -4.58 -11.03 7.78
N SER A 78 -5.12 -12.23 7.59
CA SER A 78 -4.30 -13.43 7.52
C SER A 78 -3.36 -13.36 6.31
N GLU A 79 -2.22 -14.03 6.42
CA GLU A 79 -1.26 -14.11 5.31
C GLU A 79 -1.89 -14.74 4.07
N SER A 80 -2.71 -15.79 4.26
CA SER A 80 -3.43 -16.44 3.17
C SER A 80 -4.36 -15.47 2.44
N ARG A 81 -5.10 -14.66 3.19
CA ARG A 81 -6.00 -13.67 2.60
C ARG A 81 -5.21 -12.60 1.87
N ALA A 82 -4.10 -12.14 2.45
CA ALA A 82 -3.24 -11.14 1.84
C ALA A 82 -2.68 -11.65 0.51
N MET A 83 -2.23 -12.90 0.46
CA MET A 83 -1.73 -13.50 -0.78
C MET A 83 -2.81 -13.62 -1.84
N ALA A 84 -4.04 -13.99 -1.45
CA ALA A 84 -5.17 -14.05 -2.38
C ALA A 84 -5.48 -12.68 -2.97
N ILE A 85 -5.43 -11.63 -2.16
CA ILE A 85 -5.63 -10.26 -2.62
C ILE A 85 -4.54 -9.88 -3.64
N MET A 86 -3.29 -10.23 -3.38
CA MET A 86 -2.19 -9.94 -4.30
C MET A 86 -2.36 -10.65 -5.64
N VAL A 87 -2.86 -11.88 -5.64
CA VAL A 87 -3.14 -12.60 -6.88
C VAL A 87 -4.20 -11.86 -7.72
N GLU A 88 -5.26 -11.40 -7.06
CA GLU A 88 -6.31 -10.61 -7.74
C GLU A 88 -5.75 -9.30 -8.29
N LEU A 89 -4.90 -8.61 -7.52
CA LEU A 89 -4.27 -7.36 -7.96
C LEU A 89 -3.37 -7.59 -9.18
N GLN A 90 -2.59 -8.66 -9.19
CA GLN A 90 -1.73 -9.00 -10.32
C GLN A 90 -2.53 -9.19 -11.61
N ALA A 91 -3.72 -9.74 -11.52
CA ALA A 91 -4.58 -9.93 -12.67
C ALA A 91 -5.19 -8.64 -13.18
N ALA A 92 -5.32 -7.63 -12.31
CA ALA A 92 -6.04 -6.39 -12.62
C ALA A 92 -5.14 -5.20 -12.94
N LEU A 93 -3.89 -5.20 -12.47
CA LEU A 93 -2.99 -4.04 -12.58
C LEU A 93 -1.71 -4.38 -13.31
N PRO A 94 -1.14 -3.41 -14.05
CA PRO A 94 0.21 -3.57 -14.58
C PRO A 94 1.23 -3.65 -13.43
N GLY A 95 2.37 -4.30 -13.69
CA GLY A 95 3.36 -4.59 -12.65
C GLY A 95 3.86 -3.37 -11.89
N TYR A 96 3.98 -2.22 -12.54
CA TYR A 96 4.46 -1.00 -11.89
C TYR A 96 3.46 -0.39 -10.91
N LEU A 97 2.21 -0.84 -10.90
CA LEU A 97 1.20 -0.42 -9.94
C LEU A 97 0.99 -1.42 -8.81
N LEU A 98 1.75 -2.51 -8.79
CA LEU A 98 1.65 -3.52 -7.73
C LEU A 98 2.60 -3.19 -6.59
N PRO A 99 2.10 -3.00 -5.36
CA PRO A 99 2.99 -2.90 -4.20
C PRO A 99 3.57 -4.27 -3.86
N LYS A 100 4.68 -4.28 -3.14
CA LYS A 100 5.29 -5.50 -2.63
C LYS A 100 4.70 -5.82 -1.26
N LEU A 101 4.09 -6.98 -1.13
CA LEU A 101 3.57 -7.43 0.16
C LEU A 101 4.72 -7.87 1.05
N VAL A 102 4.87 -7.22 2.19
CA VAL A 102 5.98 -7.46 3.12
C VAL A 102 5.45 -7.57 4.55
N LYS A 103 6.20 -8.26 5.39
CA LYS A 103 5.93 -8.27 6.84
C LYS A 103 7.24 -8.05 7.57
N GLU A 104 7.15 -7.47 8.77
CA GLU A 104 8.27 -7.33 9.67
C GLU A 104 8.20 -8.45 10.70
N GLN A 105 9.32 -9.15 10.91
CA GLN A 105 9.41 -10.15 11.97
C GLN A 105 10.18 -9.56 13.14
N ALA A 106 9.72 -9.88 14.36
CA ALA A 106 10.45 -9.48 15.56
C ALA A 106 11.89 -9.98 15.49
N GLY A 107 12.85 -9.07 15.67
CA GLY A 107 14.27 -9.40 15.63
C GLY A 107 14.88 -9.48 14.22
N ALA A 108 14.11 -9.30 13.19
CA ALA A 108 14.64 -9.27 11.81
C ALA A 108 15.21 -7.89 11.50
N ALA A 109 16.34 -7.86 10.80
CA ALA A 109 17.00 -6.61 10.44
C ALA A 109 16.33 -5.90 9.25
N SER A 110 15.52 -6.60 8.48
CA SER A 110 14.86 -6.07 7.30
C SER A 110 13.47 -6.64 7.13
N LYS A 111 12.68 -6.01 6.28
CA LYS A 111 11.34 -6.48 5.94
C LYS A 111 11.42 -7.80 5.17
N MET A 112 10.49 -8.70 5.46
CA MET A 112 10.39 -9.98 4.78
C MET A 112 9.37 -9.88 3.65
N LEU A 113 9.78 -10.24 2.45
CA LEU A 113 8.88 -10.33 1.31
C LEU A 113 7.98 -11.55 1.48
N VAL A 114 6.66 -11.37 1.37
CA VAL A 114 5.68 -12.43 1.53
C VAL A 114 5.39 -13.12 0.21
N VAL A 115 5.36 -12.36 -0.87
CA VAL A 115 5.05 -12.86 -2.22
C VAL A 115 6.15 -12.48 -3.19
#